data_cead8aa253f9e534ba471f6e1072e5b6
#
_entry.id   cead8aa253f9e534ba471f6e1072e5b6
#
_cell.length_a   1.000
_cell.length_b   1.000
_cell.length_c   1.000
_cell.angle_alpha   90.00
_cell.angle_beta   90.00
_cell.angle_gamma   90.00
#
_symmetry.space_group_name_H-M   'P 1'
#
loop_
_entity.id
_entity.type
_entity.pdbx_description
1 polymer ?
#
loop_
_entity_poly.entity_id
_entity_poly.type
_entity_poly.pdbx_seq_one_letter_code
_entity_poly.pdbx_strand_id
1 'polypeptide(L)'
;MTEIINTLNQEITELEKIIQQLKKNLCTYPEGTLQINRSNRSIQYYRRNCKQLSPKETPLRRQYIRKEQQELVQNLAQKDYDQRLLKVLENRVKAARKMRDVYMQTDLTEVYEKCHSERRKLIIPRFISDEEYAEKWQNVKYKGKEFAEGVVEIYTVKGERVRSKSEKILADLFERKNIPYRYEYPLKLLDNKIIYPDFTILNKRTPLYNFLNKKYRTGTF
;
A
#
# COMPACT_ATOMS: atom_id res chain seq x y z
N MET A 1 -0.55 -1.24 6.90
CA MET A 1 -0.25 0.11 6.35
C MET A 1 1.07 0.16 5.58
N THR A 2 2.15 -0.36 6.10
CA THR A 2 3.50 -0.34 5.47
C THR A 2 3.52 -0.93 4.05
N GLU A 3 2.76 -1.99 3.79
CA GLU A 3 2.72 -2.67 2.48
C GLU A 3 2.11 -1.79 1.38
N ILE A 4 1.00 -1.10 1.68
CA ILE A 4 0.36 -0.16 0.74
C ILE A 4 1.30 1.00 0.41
N ILE A 5 1.97 1.57 1.42
CA ILE A 5 2.93 2.66 1.23
C ILE A 5 4.10 2.20 0.36
N ASN A 6 4.63 0.99 0.60
CA ASN A 6 5.70 0.42 -0.20
C ASN A 6 5.29 0.21 -1.66
N THR A 7 4.09 -0.34 -1.90
CA THR A 7 3.55 -0.52 -3.25
C THR A 7 3.38 0.82 -3.97
N LEU A 8 2.83 1.85 -3.29
CA LEU A 8 2.69 3.19 -3.86
C LEU A 8 4.05 3.82 -4.20
N ASN A 9 5.06 3.65 -3.33
CA ASN A 9 6.41 4.15 -3.58
C ASN A 9 7.06 3.48 -4.79
N GLN A 10 6.88 2.17 -4.96
CA GLN A 10 7.36 1.44 -6.12
C GLN A 10 6.70 1.95 -7.41
N GLU A 11 5.36 2.06 -7.43
CA GLU A 11 4.63 2.57 -8.59
C GLU A 11 5.06 4.00 -8.94
N ILE A 12 5.18 4.90 -7.95
CA ILE A 12 5.66 6.27 -8.18
C ILE A 12 7.03 6.26 -8.85
N THR A 13 7.96 5.44 -8.34
CA THR A 13 9.33 5.36 -8.86
C THR A 13 9.36 4.87 -10.31
N GLU A 14 8.54 3.87 -10.65
CA GLU A 14 8.45 3.33 -12.00
C GLU A 14 7.84 4.36 -12.98
N LEU A 15 6.75 5.01 -12.58
CA LEU A 15 6.11 6.04 -13.40
C LEU A 15 7.04 7.24 -13.63
N GLU A 16 7.81 7.65 -12.64
CA GLU A 16 8.78 8.75 -12.76
C GLU A 16 9.90 8.42 -13.75
N LYS A 17 10.38 7.18 -13.81
CA LYS A 17 11.34 6.73 -14.82
C LYS A 17 10.77 6.87 -16.22
N ILE A 18 9.52 6.43 -16.44
CA ILE A 18 8.83 6.56 -17.72
C ILE A 18 8.66 8.04 -18.09
N ILE A 19 8.23 8.89 -17.15
CA ILE A 19 8.10 10.34 -17.36
C ILE A 19 9.43 10.97 -17.78
N GLN A 20 10.53 10.61 -17.15
CA GLN A 20 11.86 11.11 -17.51
C GLN A 20 12.25 10.70 -18.92
N GLN A 21 11.98 9.45 -19.31
CA GLN A 21 12.27 8.97 -20.66
C GLN A 21 11.41 9.70 -21.71
N LEU A 22 10.11 9.87 -21.45
CA LEU A 22 9.22 10.63 -22.33
C LEU A 22 9.66 12.08 -22.49
N LYS A 23 10.08 12.75 -21.42
CA LYS A 23 10.60 14.12 -21.49
C LYS A 23 11.86 14.22 -22.37
N LYS A 24 12.76 13.23 -22.28
CA LYS A 24 13.94 13.17 -23.17
C LYS A 24 13.51 12.99 -24.64
N ASN A 25 12.61 12.06 -24.90
CA ASN A 25 12.11 11.81 -26.26
C ASN A 25 11.41 13.05 -26.86
N LEU A 26 10.62 13.76 -26.04
CA LEU A 26 9.92 14.97 -26.46
C LEU A 26 10.87 16.09 -26.95
N CYS A 27 12.10 16.15 -26.43
CA CYS A 27 13.10 17.10 -26.88
C CYS A 27 13.68 16.76 -28.26
N THR A 28 13.59 15.51 -28.70
CA THR A 28 14.14 15.06 -30.00
C THR A 28 13.15 15.20 -31.15
N TYR A 29 11.86 15.35 -30.86
CA TYR A 29 10.83 15.45 -31.89
C TYR A 29 10.85 16.79 -32.63
N PRO A 30 10.44 16.79 -33.93
CA PRO A 30 10.38 17.99 -34.74
C PRO A 30 9.38 19.02 -34.14
N GLU A 31 9.65 20.30 -34.38
CA GLU A 31 8.76 21.37 -33.99
C GLU A 31 7.40 21.32 -34.71
N GLY A 32 6.35 21.83 -34.06
CA GLY A 32 5.01 21.90 -34.63
C GLY A 32 4.09 20.76 -34.15
N THR A 33 2.89 20.77 -34.72
CA THR A 33 1.83 19.78 -34.44
C THR A 33 1.32 19.20 -35.75
N LEU A 34 0.89 17.93 -35.69
CA LEU A 34 0.27 17.26 -36.85
C LEU A 34 -1.21 17.64 -36.93
N GLN A 35 -1.63 18.05 -38.12
CA GLN A 35 -3.04 18.20 -38.45
C GLN A 35 -3.39 17.23 -39.59
N ILE A 36 -4.46 16.46 -39.41
CA ILE A 36 -4.95 15.47 -40.35
C ILE A 36 -6.25 15.98 -40.97
N ASN A 37 -6.31 16.11 -42.28
CA ASN A 37 -7.52 16.45 -43.00
C ASN A 37 -7.95 15.28 -43.90
N ARG A 38 -9.26 15.04 -43.95
CA ARG A 38 -9.88 14.11 -44.91
C ARG A 38 -10.50 14.90 -46.05
N SER A 39 -10.06 14.65 -47.26
CA SER A 39 -10.62 15.25 -48.46
C SER A 39 -10.80 14.17 -49.54
N ASN A 40 -12.03 14.07 -50.08
CA ASN A 40 -12.34 13.20 -51.23
C ASN A 40 -11.67 11.81 -51.25
N ARG A 41 -11.88 11.02 -50.18
CA ARG A 41 -11.31 9.68 -50.00
C ARG A 41 -9.79 9.62 -49.76
N SER A 42 -9.09 10.76 -49.69
CA SER A 42 -7.67 10.82 -49.38
C SER A 42 -7.43 11.46 -48.00
N ILE A 43 -6.37 11.00 -47.32
CA ILE A 43 -5.92 11.60 -46.06
C ILE A 43 -4.74 12.50 -46.40
N GLN A 44 -4.79 13.74 -45.93
CA GLN A 44 -3.77 14.75 -46.12
C GLN A 44 -3.21 15.17 -44.76
N TYR A 45 -1.88 15.27 -44.71
CA TYR A 45 -1.16 15.63 -43.50
C TYR A 45 -0.59 17.05 -43.63
N TYR A 46 -0.75 17.83 -42.54
CA TYR A 46 -0.22 19.19 -42.49
C TYR A 46 0.53 19.37 -41.18
N ARG A 47 1.64 20.08 -41.26
CA ARG A 47 2.38 20.57 -40.10
C ARG A 47 1.90 21.96 -39.76
N ARG A 48 1.54 22.20 -38.52
CA ARG A 48 1.21 23.51 -37.97
C ARG A 48 2.32 23.94 -37.02
N ASN A 49 3.00 25.06 -37.32
CA ASN A 49 4.02 25.62 -36.44
C ASN A 49 3.35 26.45 -35.35
N CYS A 50 3.73 26.18 -34.08
CA CYS A 50 3.15 26.83 -32.91
C CYS A 50 3.96 28.05 -32.43
N LYS A 51 5.05 28.45 -33.11
CA LYS A 51 5.77 29.68 -32.74
C LYS A 51 4.90 30.87 -33.15
N GLN A 52 4.44 31.66 -32.20
CA GLN A 52 4.00 33.02 -32.41
C GLN A 52 5.23 33.83 -32.83
N LEU A 53 5.40 34.01 -34.12
CA LEU A 53 6.19 35.08 -34.62
C LEU A 53 5.45 36.39 -34.33
N SER A 54 6.17 37.48 -34.09
CA SER A 54 5.71 38.78 -33.61
C SER A 54 4.33 39.26 -34.16
N PRO A 55 3.65 40.23 -33.50
CA PRO A 55 2.24 40.64 -33.79
C PRO A 55 2.00 41.13 -35.21
N LYS A 56 3.00 41.20 -36.06
CA LYS A 56 2.90 41.68 -37.46
C LYS A 56 3.00 40.59 -38.52
N GLU A 57 3.18 39.32 -38.14
CA GLU A 57 3.29 38.23 -39.12
C GLU A 57 2.02 37.37 -39.14
N THR A 58 1.57 37.11 -40.38
CA THR A 58 0.34 36.42 -40.78
C THR A 58 0.11 35.05 -40.11
N PRO A 59 -1.15 34.64 -39.95
CA PRO A 59 -1.52 33.51 -39.08
C PRO A 59 -0.94 32.18 -39.55
N LEU A 60 -0.43 31.43 -38.58
CA LEU A 60 -0.10 30.00 -38.57
C LEU A 60 -0.13 29.32 -39.95
N ARG A 61 0.96 29.41 -40.72
CA ARG A 61 1.06 28.70 -41.99
C ARG A 61 0.96 27.19 -41.76
N ARG A 62 -0.11 26.59 -42.27
CA ARG A 62 -0.18 25.15 -42.51
C ARG A 62 0.76 24.78 -43.65
N GLN A 63 1.68 23.89 -43.37
CA GLN A 63 2.55 23.33 -44.38
C GLN A 63 2.07 21.92 -44.71
N TYR A 64 1.76 21.67 -46.01
CA TYR A 64 1.45 20.34 -46.48
C TYR A 64 2.67 19.44 -46.36
N ILE A 65 2.50 18.22 -45.83
CA ILE A 65 3.57 17.21 -45.74
C ILE A 65 3.40 16.26 -46.91
N ARG A 66 4.44 16.17 -47.71
CA ARG A 66 4.46 15.31 -48.89
C ARG A 66 4.54 13.84 -48.47
N LYS A 67 4.12 12.93 -49.40
CA LYS A 67 4.10 11.47 -49.12
C LYS A 67 5.50 10.92 -48.80
N GLU A 68 6.55 11.50 -49.36
CA GLU A 68 7.95 11.10 -49.13
C GLU A 68 8.42 11.44 -47.71
N GLN A 69 7.72 12.32 -46.99
CA GLN A 69 8.04 12.76 -45.62
C GLN A 69 7.24 12.00 -44.56
N GLN A 70 7.00 10.72 -44.81
CA GLN A 70 6.20 9.89 -43.91
C GLN A 70 6.78 9.80 -42.47
N GLU A 71 8.10 9.83 -42.36
CA GLU A 71 8.80 9.86 -41.07
C GLU A 71 8.44 11.11 -40.23
N LEU A 72 8.34 12.28 -40.89
CA LEU A 72 7.92 13.51 -40.23
C LEU A 72 6.49 13.39 -39.69
N VAL A 73 5.58 12.75 -40.45
CA VAL A 73 4.19 12.51 -39.99
C VAL A 73 4.18 11.62 -38.78
N GLN A 74 4.95 10.53 -38.77
CA GLN A 74 5.04 9.59 -37.65
C GLN A 74 5.62 10.27 -36.41
N ASN A 75 6.71 11.03 -36.56
CA ASN A 75 7.33 11.74 -35.44
C ASN A 75 6.41 12.80 -34.83
N LEU A 76 5.64 13.54 -35.63
CA LEU A 76 4.67 14.50 -35.13
C LEU A 76 3.46 13.82 -34.46
N ALA A 77 3.00 12.68 -34.98
CA ALA A 77 1.94 11.89 -34.37
C ALA A 77 2.39 11.31 -33.01
N GLN A 78 3.59 10.73 -33.00
CA GLN A 78 4.18 10.18 -31.76
C GLN A 78 4.38 11.27 -30.70
N LYS A 79 4.84 12.44 -31.11
CA LYS A 79 4.96 13.60 -30.21
C LYS A 79 3.63 13.96 -29.54
N ASP A 80 2.54 14.05 -30.30
CA ASP A 80 1.21 14.37 -29.74
C ASP A 80 0.74 13.29 -28.76
N TYR A 81 0.95 12.02 -29.11
CA TYR A 81 0.67 10.90 -28.21
C TYR A 81 1.48 10.97 -26.92
N ASP A 82 2.80 11.17 -27.03
CA ASP A 82 3.70 11.22 -25.87
C ASP A 82 3.38 12.41 -24.96
N GLN A 83 3.00 13.56 -25.51
CA GLN A 83 2.55 14.72 -24.74
C GLN A 83 1.27 14.45 -23.95
N ARG A 84 0.31 13.76 -24.55
CA ARG A 84 -0.94 13.35 -23.86
C ARG A 84 -0.65 12.32 -22.80
N LEU A 85 0.16 11.33 -23.09
CA LEU A 85 0.57 10.29 -22.16
C LEU A 85 1.29 10.90 -20.95
N LEU A 86 2.22 11.83 -21.19
CA LEU A 86 2.94 12.53 -20.13
C LEU A 86 1.99 13.21 -19.14
N LYS A 87 0.96 13.92 -19.61
CA LYS A 87 -0.05 14.54 -18.72
C LYS A 87 -0.78 13.52 -17.86
N VAL A 88 -1.15 12.39 -18.45
CA VAL A 88 -1.84 11.30 -17.72
C VAL A 88 -0.95 10.73 -16.63
N LEU A 89 0.33 10.46 -16.97
CA LEU A 89 1.29 9.91 -16.02
C LEU A 89 1.62 10.89 -14.88
N GLU A 90 1.81 12.17 -15.17
CA GLU A 90 2.05 13.20 -14.16
C GLU A 90 0.85 13.32 -13.19
N ASN A 91 -0.38 13.25 -13.70
CA ASN A 91 -1.58 13.26 -12.87
C ASN A 91 -1.68 11.99 -12.00
N ARG A 92 -1.31 10.82 -12.54
CA ARG A 92 -1.29 9.55 -11.79
C ARG A 92 -0.27 9.60 -10.66
N VAL A 93 0.95 10.07 -10.92
CA VAL A 93 1.98 10.26 -9.89
C VAL A 93 1.50 11.22 -8.80
N LYS A 94 0.88 12.35 -9.18
CA LYS A 94 0.32 13.31 -8.23
C LYS A 94 -0.74 12.67 -7.33
N ALA A 95 -1.64 11.87 -7.90
CA ALA A 95 -2.67 11.15 -7.15
C ALA A 95 -2.07 10.10 -6.20
N ALA A 96 -1.10 9.31 -6.68
CA ALA A 96 -0.41 8.31 -5.87
C ALA A 96 0.35 8.92 -4.70
N ARG A 97 1.05 10.03 -4.92
CA ARG A 97 1.73 10.80 -3.85
C ARG A 97 0.73 11.30 -2.82
N LYS A 98 -0.38 11.92 -3.26
CA LYS A 98 -1.42 12.39 -2.34
C LYS A 98 -2.00 11.25 -1.50
N MET A 99 -2.27 10.12 -2.13
CA MET A 99 -2.75 8.92 -1.42
C MET A 99 -1.74 8.45 -0.38
N ARG A 100 -0.47 8.27 -0.77
CA ARG A 100 0.61 7.91 0.13
C ARG A 100 0.70 8.85 1.34
N ASP A 101 0.66 10.16 1.09
CA ASP A 101 0.80 11.17 2.14
C ASP A 101 -0.37 11.11 3.14
N VAL A 102 -1.59 10.85 2.67
CA VAL A 102 -2.74 10.60 3.55
C VAL A 102 -2.51 9.37 4.44
N TYR A 103 -2.00 8.26 3.86
CA TYR A 103 -1.71 7.05 4.63
C TYR A 103 -0.55 7.23 5.62
N MET A 104 0.43 8.10 5.30
CA MET A 104 1.55 8.40 6.20
C MET A 104 1.17 9.34 7.34
N GLN A 105 0.28 10.30 7.09
CA GLN A 105 -0.07 11.36 8.05
C GLN A 105 -1.23 10.97 8.97
N THR A 106 -2.05 9.99 8.60
CA THR A 106 -3.25 9.63 9.34
C THR A 106 -3.03 8.36 10.14
N ASP A 107 -2.68 8.49 11.40
CA ASP A 107 -2.78 7.39 12.35
C ASP A 107 -4.23 7.33 12.88
N LEU A 108 -4.88 6.20 12.63
CA LEU A 108 -6.27 5.99 13.06
C LEU A 108 -6.40 5.89 14.58
N THR A 109 -5.32 5.58 15.30
CA THR A 109 -5.28 5.52 16.76
C THR A 109 -5.29 6.91 17.37
N GLU A 110 -4.68 7.90 16.72
CA GLU A 110 -4.65 9.28 17.20
C GLU A 110 -6.05 9.90 17.39
N VAL A 111 -7.05 9.45 16.63
CA VAL A 111 -8.43 9.93 16.79
C VAL A 111 -8.95 9.68 18.21
N TYR A 112 -8.61 8.52 18.78
CA TYR A 112 -8.96 8.20 20.16
C TYR A 112 -8.05 8.94 21.16
N GLU A 113 -6.76 9.02 20.90
CA GLU A 113 -5.79 9.65 21.79
C GLU A 113 -6.01 11.17 21.92
N LYS A 114 -6.47 11.83 20.85
CA LYS A 114 -6.82 13.26 20.85
C LYS A 114 -8.14 13.57 21.58
N CYS A 115 -8.93 12.55 21.97
CA CYS A 115 -10.12 12.78 22.78
C CYS A 115 -9.76 13.18 24.22
N HIS A 116 -10.57 14.03 24.83
CA HIS A 116 -10.45 14.38 26.25
C HIS A 116 -10.47 13.13 27.15
N SER A 117 -9.67 13.11 28.22
CA SER A 117 -9.49 11.95 29.11
C SER A 117 -10.81 11.34 29.60
N GLU A 118 -11.76 12.18 30.05
CA GLU A 118 -13.06 11.71 30.52
C GLU A 118 -13.90 11.09 29.40
N ARG A 119 -13.79 11.63 28.19
CA ARG A 119 -14.48 11.06 27.03
C ARG A 119 -13.89 9.70 26.63
N ARG A 120 -12.56 9.54 26.72
CA ARG A 120 -11.89 8.26 26.43
C ARG A 120 -12.39 7.12 27.32
N LYS A 121 -12.75 7.41 28.59
CA LYS A 121 -13.32 6.42 29.52
C LYS A 121 -14.68 5.87 29.05
N LEU A 122 -15.43 6.64 28.27
CA LEU A 122 -16.76 6.29 27.78
C LEU A 122 -16.73 5.65 26.37
N ILE A 123 -15.59 5.69 25.68
CA ILE A 123 -15.44 5.23 24.30
C ILE A 123 -14.80 3.84 24.27
N ILE A 124 -15.34 2.98 23.44
CA ILE A 124 -14.66 1.73 23.05
C ILE A 124 -13.92 2.02 21.73
N PRO A 125 -12.57 2.14 21.74
CA PRO A 125 -11.82 2.46 20.53
C PRO A 125 -12.02 1.38 19.46
N ARG A 126 -12.21 1.81 18.21
CA ARG A 126 -12.32 0.90 17.06
C ARG A 126 -10.95 0.48 16.54
N PHE A 127 -9.98 1.39 16.69
CA PHE A 127 -8.59 1.17 16.35
C PHE A 127 -7.76 1.37 17.63
N ILE A 128 -6.89 0.43 17.92
CA ILE A 128 -5.92 0.46 19.02
C ILE A 128 -4.56 0.19 18.43
N SER A 129 -3.48 0.62 19.07
CA SER A 129 -2.11 0.37 18.56
C SER A 129 -1.81 -1.13 18.47
N ASP A 130 -0.81 -1.50 17.68
CA ASP A 130 -0.39 -2.89 17.56
C ASP A 130 0.17 -3.42 18.88
N GLU A 131 0.84 -2.56 19.66
CA GLU A 131 1.36 -2.86 20.99
C GLU A 131 0.22 -3.12 21.98
N GLU A 132 -0.75 -2.22 22.05
CA GLU A 132 -1.91 -2.37 22.93
C GLU A 132 -2.74 -3.62 22.57
N TYR A 133 -2.82 -3.93 21.26
CA TYR A 133 -3.47 -5.15 20.79
C TYR A 133 -2.69 -6.40 21.21
N ALA A 134 -1.37 -6.39 21.03
CA ALA A 134 -0.50 -7.50 21.41
C ALA A 134 -0.56 -7.77 22.91
N GLU A 135 -0.52 -6.72 23.74
CA GLU A 135 -0.66 -6.81 25.18
C GLU A 135 -2.02 -7.39 25.58
N LYS A 136 -3.12 -6.85 25.05
CA LYS A 136 -4.47 -7.39 25.31
C LYS A 136 -4.60 -8.84 24.84
N TRP A 137 -4.00 -9.17 23.70
CA TRP A 137 -4.02 -10.53 23.19
C TRP A 137 -3.22 -11.48 24.09
N GLN A 138 -2.03 -11.10 24.57
CA GLN A 138 -1.21 -11.92 25.47
C GLN A 138 -1.85 -12.12 26.83
N ASN A 139 -2.54 -11.10 27.37
CA ASN A 139 -3.14 -11.11 28.72
C ASN A 139 -4.47 -11.87 28.81
N VAL A 140 -4.95 -12.51 27.73
CA VAL A 140 -6.15 -13.36 27.80
C VAL A 140 -5.88 -14.56 28.70
N LYS A 141 -6.66 -14.70 29.77
CA LYS A 141 -6.58 -15.87 30.65
C LYS A 141 -7.16 -17.10 29.96
N TYR A 142 -6.45 -18.20 30.00
CA TYR A 142 -6.87 -19.49 29.49
C TYR A 142 -6.29 -20.63 30.35
N LYS A 143 -6.86 -21.81 30.24
CA LYS A 143 -6.34 -23.02 30.87
C LYS A 143 -5.58 -23.81 29.80
N GLY A 144 -4.26 -23.93 29.96
CA GLY A 144 -3.41 -24.80 29.13
C GLY A 144 -3.62 -26.28 29.47
N LYS A 145 -2.81 -27.13 28.86
CA LYS A 145 -2.82 -28.57 29.15
C LYS A 145 -2.23 -28.83 30.54
N GLU A 146 -2.86 -29.71 31.32
CA GLU A 146 -2.41 -30.06 32.67
C GLU A 146 -1.02 -30.72 32.66
N PHE A 147 -0.18 -30.38 33.63
CA PHE A 147 1.12 -31.00 33.82
C PHE A 147 0.95 -32.31 34.59
N ALA A 148 1.70 -33.34 34.21
CA ALA A 148 1.74 -34.59 34.94
C ALA A 148 2.45 -34.39 36.30
N GLU A 149 2.06 -35.14 37.31
CA GLU A 149 2.73 -35.13 38.59
C GLU A 149 4.18 -35.65 38.50
N GLY A 150 5.10 -35.07 39.25
CA GLY A 150 6.52 -35.53 39.32
C GLY A 150 7.41 -35.08 38.17
N VAL A 151 6.92 -34.30 37.21
CA VAL A 151 7.73 -33.76 36.12
C VAL A 151 8.56 -32.55 36.63
N VAL A 152 9.81 -32.50 36.22
CA VAL A 152 10.74 -31.39 36.53
C VAL A 152 10.14 -30.07 36.07
N GLU A 153 10.12 -29.10 36.96
CA GLU A 153 9.59 -27.76 36.68
C GLU A 153 10.62 -26.91 35.96
N ILE A 154 10.28 -26.43 34.78
CA ILE A 154 11.12 -25.56 33.94
C ILE A 154 10.36 -24.25 33.75
N TYR A 155 11.00 -23.13 34.09
CA TYR A 155 10.40 -21.80 33.98
C TYR A 155 11.14 -20.94 32.96
N THR A 156 10.39 -20.17 32.18
CA THR A 156 10.90 -19.14 31.27
C THR A 156 11.31 -17.89 32.04
N VAL A 157 11.99 -16.95 31.38
CA VAL A 157 12.29 -15.61 31.98
C VAL A 157 11.02 -14.86 32.38
N LYS A 158 9.93 -15.06 31.66
CA LYS A 158 8.61 -14.49 31.94
C LYS A 158 7.88 -15.17 33.13
N GLY A 159 8.42 -16.27 33.63
CA GLY A 159 7.83 -17.04 34.74
C GLY A 159 6.76 -18.05 34.29
N GLU A 160 6.63 -18.33 33.00
CA GLU A 160 5.74 -19.37 32.49
C GLU A 160 6.36 -20.76 32.69
N ARG A 161 5.60 -21.72 33.23
CA ARG A 161 6.03 -23.13 33.32
C ARG A 161 5.89 -23.77 31.95
N VAL A 162 6.95 -24.42 31.47
CA VAL A 162 7.03 -25.13 30.19
C VAL A 162 7.46 -26.58 30.38
N ARG A 163 7.23 -27.44 29.36
CA ARG A 163 7.45 -28.87 29.48
C ARG A 163 8.89 -29.31 29.15
N SER A 164 9.59 -28.52 28.36
CA SER A 164 10.94 -28.87 27.89
C SER A 164 11.91 -27.68 27.91
N LYS A 165 13.22 -28.00 27.93
CA LYS A 165 14.27 -26.99 27.80
C LYS A 165 14.22 -26.27 26.46
N SER A 166 13.83 -26.99 25.40
CA SER A 166 13.70 -26.41 24.05
C SER A 166 12.59 -25.35 24.01
N GLU A 167 11.44 -25.62 24.64
CA GLU A 167 10.35 -24.67 24.77
C GLU A 167 10.76 -23.43 25.56
N LYS A 168 11.50 -23.60 26.66
CA LYS A 168 12.09 -22.49 27.42
C LYS A 168 12.95 -21.60 26.53
N ILE A 169 13.88 -22.20 25.76
CA ILE A 169 14.78 -21.44 24.88
C ILE A 169 13.99 -20.64 23.84
N LEU A 170 12.95 -21.25 23.26
CA LEU A 170 12.07 -20.56 22.28
C LEU A 170 11.26 -19.45 22.91
N ALA A 171 10.64 -19.68 24.07
CA ALA A 171 9.88 -18.67 24.80
C ALA A 171 10.77 -17.47 25.18
N ASP A 172 11.97 -17.73 25.72
CA ASP A 172 12.94 -16.70 26.08
C ASP A 172 13.46 -15.94 24.84
N LEU A 173 13.54 -16.60 23.67
CA LEU A 173 13.87 -15.96 22.39
C LEU A 173 12.75 -15.05 21.93
N PHE A 174 11.49 -15.49 21.99
CA PHE A 174 10.34 -14.68 21.58
C PHE A 174 10.23 -13.43 22.45
N GLU A 175 10.42 -13.57 23.77
CA GLU A 175 10.42 -12.42 24.69
C GLU A 175 11.53 -11.41 24.35
N ARG A 176 12.77 -11.87 24.15
CA ARG A 176 13.88 -11.00 23.75
C ARG A 176 13.70 -10.30 22.41
N LYS A 177 12.92 -10.91 21.50
CA LYS A 177 12.62 -10.36 20.18
C LYS A 177 11.33 -9.56 20.14
N ASN A 178 10.65 -9.38 21.28
CA ASN A 178 9.33 -8.76 21.38
C ASN A 178 8.31 -9.38 20.41
N ILE A 179 8.35 -10.72 20.27
CA ILE A 179 7.41 -11.48 19.46
C ILE A 179 6.27 -11.92 20.39
N PRO A 180 5.04 -11.38 20.23
CA PRO A 180 3.92 -11.77 21.07
C PRO A 180 3.54 -13.24 20.84
N TYR A 181 3.53 -14.02 21.90
CA TYR A 181 3.18 -15.44 21.86
C TYR A 181 2.26 -15.82 23.03
N ARG A 182 1.59 -16.96 22.90
CA ARG A 182 0.90 -17.70 23.99
C ARG A 182 1.40 -19.11 24.00
N TYR A 183 1.69 -19.64 25.18
CA TYR A 183 2.11 -21.01 25.38
C TYR A 183 0.91 -21.93 25.61
N GLU A 184 0.82 -23.07 24.91
CA GLU A 184 -0.27 -24.06 24.97
C GLU A 184 -1.68 -23.46 24.95
N TYR A 185 -1.90 -22.45 24.08
CA TYR A 185 -3.23 -21.85 23.93
C TYR A 185 -4.20 -22.82 23.27
N PRO A 186 -5.40 -23.11 23.89
CA PRO A 186 -6.36 -24.04 23.32
C PRO A 186 -6.95 -23.48 22.02
N LEU A 187 -6.70 -24.18 20.91
CA LEU A 187 -7.28 -23.88 19.60
C LEU A 187 -8.38 -24.88 19.30
N LYS A 188 -9.60 -24.36 19.09
CA LYS A 188 -10.76 -25.16 18.68
C LYS A 188 -10.78 -25.29 17.16
N LEU A 189 -10.70 -26.50 16.66
CA LEU A 189 -10.81 -26.81 15.22
C LEU A 189 -12.28 -26.87 14.78
N LEU A 190 -12.49 -26.92 13.45
CA LEU A 190 -13.83 -26.98 12.84
C LEU A 190 -14.65 -28.20 13.26
N ASP A 191 -13.98 -29.32 13.56
CA ASP A 191 -14.56 -30.56 14.08
C ASP A 191 -14.83 -30.57 15.58
N ASN A 192 -14.79 -29.40 16.24
CA ASN A 192 -14.88 -29.21 17.68
C ASN A 192 -13.73 -29.83 18.51
N LYS A 193 -12.72 -30.39 17.90
CA LYS A 193 -11.52 -30.89 18.55
C LYS A 193 -10.67 -29.72 19.06
N ILE A 194 -10.16 -29.82 20.29
CA ILE A 194 -9.25 -28.83 20.88
C ILE A 194 -7.82 -29.36 20.76
N ILE A 195 -6.95 -28.54 20.20
CA ILE A 195 -5.52 -28.80 20.14
C ILE A 195 -4.75 -27.76 20.96
N TYR A 196 -3.60 -28.14 21.48
CA TYR A 196 -2.73 -27.31 22.29
C TYR A 196 -1.36 -27.23 21.60
N PRO A 197 -1.16 -26.31 20.65
CA PRO A 197 0.17 -26.09 20.08
C PRO A 197 1.11 -25.52 21.14
N ASP A 198 2.39 -25.89 21.11
CA ASP A 198 3.37 -25.39 22.08
C ASP A 198 3.41 -23.86 22.09
N PHE A 199 3.36 -23.25 20.92
CA PHE A 199 3.30 -21.79 20.78
C PHE A 199 2.27 -21.35 19.75
N THR A 200 1.49 -20.35 20.12
CA THR A 200 0.65 -19.58 19.20
C THR A 200 1.24 -18.19 19.10
N ILE A 201 1.72 -17.81 17.90
CA ILE A 201 2.35 -16.51 17.66
C ILE A 201 1.33 -15.56 17.05
N LEU A 202 1.32 -14.32 17.53
CA LEU A 202 0.50 -13.27 16.95
C LEU A 202 1.11 -12.82 15.62
N ASN A 203 0.43 -13.14 14.51
CA ASN A 203 0.82 -12.63 13.19
C ASN A 203 0.43 -11.16 13.03
N LYS A 204 1.09 -10.46 12.10
CA LYS A 204 0.77 -9.05 11.79
C LYS A 204 -0.72 -8.85 11.56
N ARG A 205 -1.26 -7.87 12.25
CA ARG A 205 -2.65 -7.50 12.20
C ARG A 205 -2.98 -6.75 10.92
N THR A 206 -4.07 -7.12 10.23
CA THR A 206 -4.73 -6.25 9.26
C THR A 206 -5.77 -5.40 10.02
N PRO A 207 -5.71 -4.06 9.96
CA PRO A 207 -6.64 -3.18 10.71
C PRO A 207 -8.13 -3.46 10.45
N LEU A 208 -8.48 -3.94 9.26
CA LEU A 208 -9.86 -4.32 8.89
C LEU A 208 -10.38 -5.55 9.64
N TYR A 209 -9.50 -6.46 10.06
CA TYR A 209 -9.91 -7.74 10.65
C TYR A 209 -10.61 -7.56 12.01
N ASN A 210 -10.25 -6.55 12.77
CA ASN A 210 -10.87 -6.29 14.07
C ASN A 210 -12.26 -5.67 13.99
N PHE A 211 -12.54 -4.90 12.95
CA PHE A 211 -13.87 -4.34 12.71
C PHE A 211 -14.88 -5.44 12.37
N LEU A 212 -14.46 -6.43 11.61
CA LEU A 212 -15.32 -7.55 11.18
C LEU A 212 -15.53 -8.60 12.28
N ASN A 213 -14.49 -8.92 13.06
CA ASN A 213 -14.58 -9.96 14.11
C ASN A 213 -15.46 -9.56 15.31
N LYS A 214 -15.68 -8.27 15.59
CA LYS A 214 -16.61 -7.84 16.64
C LYS A 214 -18.08 -8.13 16.28
N LYS A 215 -18.42 -8.21 14.99
CA LYS A 215 -19.77 -8.51 14.51
C LYS A 215 -20.16 -9.99 14.68
N TYR A 216 -19.16 -10.88 14.82
CA TYR A 216 -19.39 -12.32 15.02
C TYR A 216 -19.18 -12.80 16.46
N ARG A 217 -18.77 -11.92 17.38
CA ARG A 217 -18.61 -12.25 18.83
C ARG A 217 -19.80 -11.84 19.71
N THR A 218 -20.82 -11.21 19.15
CA THR A 218 -22.10 -10.94 19.87
C THR A 218 -23.16 -11.98 19.57
N GLY A 219 -22.77 -13.21 19.35
CA GLY A 219 -23.61 -14.39 19.37
C GLY A 219 -23.26 -15.20 20.62
N THR A 220 -23.94 -14.87 21.72
CA THR A 220 -24.41 -15.73 22.80
C THR A 220 -23.72 -17.10 22.98
N PHE A 221 -23.13 -17.33 24.02
CA PHE A 221 -23.32 -18.10 25.28
C PHE A 221 -22.03 -18.15 26.07
#